data_6d24955643ccc71515b9fc13fd8c0013
#
_entry.id   6d24955643ccc71515b9fc13fd8c0013
#
_cell.length_a   1.000
_cell.length_b   1.000
_cell.length_c   1.000
_cell.angle_alpha   90.00
_cell.angle_beta   90.00
_cell.angle_gamma   90.00
#
_symmetry.space_group_name_H-M   'P 1'
#
loop_
_entity.id
_entity.type
_entity.pdbx_description
1 polymer ?
#
loop_
_entity_poly.entity_id
_entity_poly.type
_entity_poly.pdbx_seq_one_letter_code
_entity_poly.pdbx_strand_id
1 'polypeptide(L)'
;MEFLATSLLELITQTSTNLPPDVRAAMSLAANQETPGTQSSQALDIILSNVDMAVEDEGPICQDTGMPTFVVHTPVGVNHAYATAP
;
A
#
# COMPACT_ATOMS: atom_id res chain seq x y z
N MET A 1 -6.30 3.25 24.11
CA MET A 1 -6.83 3.04 22.75
C MET A 1 -6.21 3.97 21.71
N GLU A 2 -5.56 5.05 22.14
CA GLU A 2 -4.82 5.92 21.21
C GLU A 2 -3.74 5.16 20.42
N PHE A 3 -3.06 4.23 21.09
CA PHE A 3 -2.05 3.41 20.42
C PHE A 3 -2.66 2.61 19.26
N LEU A 4 -3.83 2.01 19.47
CA LEU A 4 -4.52 1.24 18.43
C LEU A 4 -4.96 2.15 17.28
N ALA A 5 -5.56 3.30 17.59
CA ALA A 5 -6.00 4.25 16.58
C ALA A 5 -4.82 4.78 15.75
N THR A 6 -3.71 5.12 16.40
CA THR A 6 -2.50 5.58 15.72
C THR A 6 -1.91 4.50 14.83
N SER A 7 -1.87 3.26 15.33
CA SER A 7 -1.35 2.12 14.56
C SER A 7 -2.21 1.81 13.36
N LEU A 8 -3.54 1.87 13.49
CA LEU A 8 -4.45 1.65 12.38
C LEU A 8 -4.32 2.76 11.33
N LEU A 9 -4.18 4.01 11.76
CA LEU A 9 -3.97 5.12 10.84
C LEU A 9 -2.69 4.94 10.04
N GLU A 10 -1.60 4.58 10.70
CA GLU A 10 -0.33 4.32 10.03
C GLU A 10 -0.44 3.15 9.05
N LEU A 11 -1.11 2.08 9.45
CA LEU A 11 -1.32 0.92 8.60
C LEU A 11 -2.13 1.28 7.34
N ILE A 12 -3.21 2.02 7.51
CA ILE A 12 -4.04 2.48 6.39
C ILE A 12 -3.21 3.37 5.45
N THR A 13 -2.46 4.31 6.01
CA THR A 13 -1.62 5.21 5.23
C THR A 13 -0.59 4.44 4.42
N GLN A 14 0.15 3.54 5.04
CA GLN A 14 1.17 2.75 4.34
C GLN A 14 0.56 1.85 3.28
N THR A 15 -0.55 1.19 3.58
CA THR A 15 -1.20 0.27 2.65
C THR A 15 -1.78 1.01 1.44
N SER A 16 -2.34 2.19 1.66
CA SER A 16 -2.99 2.97 0.60
C SER A 16 -2.02 3.75 -0.28
N THR A 17 -0.83 4.05 0.21
CA THR A 17 0.12 4.93 -0.49
C THR A 17 1.38 4.23 -0.96
N ASN A 18 1.64 3.00 -0.51
CA ASN A 18 2.92 2.34 -0.79
C ASN A 18 2.71 0.87 -1.14
N LEU A 19 3.56 0.38 -2.03
CA LEU A 19 3.60 -1.04 -2.37
C LEU A 19 4.63 -1.75 -1.51
N PRO A 20 4.44 -3.07 -1.23
CA PRO A 20 5.48 -3.85 -0.59
C PRO A 20 6.79 -3.83 -1.39
N PRO A 21 7.96 -3.93 -0.74
CA PRO A 21 9.24 -3.87 -1.44
C PRO A 21 9.44 -4.95 -2.50
N ASP A 22 8.91 -6.14 -2.28
CA ASP A 22 9.00 -7.24 -3.25
C ASP A 22 8.19 -6.94 -4.51
N VAL A 23 7.02 -6.32 -4.38
CA VAL A 23 6.20 -5.89 -5.52
C VAL A 23 6.90 -4.79 -6.29
N ARG A 24 7.46 -3.79 -5.60
CA ARG A 24 8.25 -2.72 -6.23
C ARG A 24 9.43 -3.30 -7.02
N ALA A 25 10.15 -4.24 -6.44
CA ALA A 25 11.29 -4.87 -7.09
C ALA A 25 10.87 -5.63 -8.34
N ALA A 26 9.76 -6.37 -8.28
CA ALA A 26 9.23 -7.11 -9.43
C ALA A 26 8.81 -6.17 -10.56
N MET A 27 8.18 -5.06 -10.23
CA MET A 27 7.76 -4.07 -11.23
C MET A 27 8.95 -3.37 -11.87
N SER A 28 9.97 -3.03 -11.09
CA SER A 28 11.20 -2.42 -11.61
C SER A 28 11.94 -3.37 -12.55
N LEU A 29 12.00 -4.65 -12.18
CA LEU A 29 12.60 -5.68 -13.04
C LEU A 29 11.82 -5.82 -14.35
N ALA A 30 10.51 -5.86 -14.28
CA ALA A 30 9.66 -5.94 -15.48
C ALA A 30 9.89 -4.72 -16.39
N ALA A 31 9.98 -3.53 -15.84
CA ALA A 31 10.23 -2.32 -16.61
C ALA A 31 11.59 -2.37 -17.33
N ASN A 32 12.61 -2.90 -16.65
CA ASN A 32 13.95 -3.02 -17.23
C ASN A 32 14.03 -4.08 -18.33
N GLN A 33 13.11 -5.02 -18.35
CA GLN A 33 13.07 -6.10 -19.37
C GLN A 33 12.28 -5.70 -20.61
N GLU A 34 11.51 -4.62 -20.56
CA GLU A 34 10.76 -4.15 -21.71
C GLU A 34 11.67 -3.44 -22.72
N THR A 35 11.35 -3.59 -23.99
CA THR A 35 12.08 -2.89 -25.04
C THR A 35 11.81 -1.39 -24.94
N PRO A 36 12.85 -0.54 -24.85
CA PRO A 36 12.66 0.90 -24.76
C PRO A 36 11.87 1.46 -25.94
N GLY A 37 10.98 2.41 -25.67
CA GLY A 37 10.18 3.08 -26.69
C GLY A 37 8.88 2.35 -27.04
N THR A 38 8.63 1.18 -26.47
CA THR A 38 7.36 0.47 -26.67
C THR A 38 6.28 1.01 -25.75
N GLN A 39 5.00 0.71 -26.07
CA GLN A 39 3.88 1.07 -25.22
C GLN A 39 3.99 0.40 -23.83
N SER A 40 4.45 -0.84 -23.78
CA SER A 40 4.65 -1.56 -22.51
C SER A 40 5.69 -0.86 -21.65
N SER A 41 6.80 -0.44 -22.23
CA SER A 41 7.85 0.29 -21.51
C SER A 41 7.32 1.61 -20.97
N GLN A 42 6.59 2.36 -21.78
CA GLN A 42 6.01 3.64 -21.37
C GLN A 42 4.97 3.46 -20.27
N ALA A 43 4.12 2.45 -20.39
CA ALA A 43 3.10 2.17 -19.39
C ALA A 43 3.72 1.83 -18.02
N LEU A 44 4.76 0.99 -18.00
CA LEU A 44 5.46 0.65 -16.76
C LEU A 44 6.16 1.85 -16.15
N ASP A 45 6.76 2.72 -16.95
CA ASP A 45 7.39 3.94 -16.46
C ASP A 45 6.37 4.88 -15.80
N ILE A 46 5.19 5.03 -16.39
CA ILE A 46 4.12 5.84 -15.84
C ILE A 46 3.62 5.24 -14.53
N ILE A 47 3.41 3.92 -14.48
CA ILE A 47 2.96 3.24 -13.28
C ILE A 47 3.97 3.41 -12.14
N LEU A 48 5.26 3.22 -12.42
CA LEU A 48 6.31 3.38 -11.41
C LEU A 48 6.43 4.81 -10.92
N SER A 49 6.31 5.80 -11.82
CA SER A 49 6.25 7.21 -11.43
C SER A 49 5.07 7.48 -10.50
N ASN A 50 3.90 6.91 -10.81
CA ASN A 50 2.72 7.07 -9.98
C ASN A 50 2.90 6.44 -8.59
N VAL A 51 3.54 5.28 -8.51
CA VAL A 51 3.85 4.62 -7.24
C VAL A 51 4.73 5.53 -6.37
N ASP A 52 5.75 6.15 -6.94
CA ASP A 52 6.64 7.06 -6.22
C ASP A 52 5.89 8.33 -5.77
N MET A 53 5.06 8.89 -6.63
CA MET A 53 4.26 10.08 -6.29
C MET A 53 3.26 9.79 -5.18
N ALA A 54 2.65 8.61 -5.18
CA ALA A 54 1.70 8.24 -4.14
C ALA A 54 2.34 8.22 -2.76
N VAL A 55 3.56 7.69 -2.64
CA VAL A 55 4.30 7.71 -1.38
C VAL A 55 4.67 9.13 -0.98
N GLU A 56 5.21 9.89 -1.92
CA GLU A 56 5.72 11.24 -1.66
C GLU A 56 4.60 12.20 -1.25
N ASP A 57 3.45 12.11 -1.90
CA ASP A 57 2.32 13.01 -1.67
C ASP A 57 1.30 12.42 -0.68
N GLU A 58 1.54 11.22 -0.17
CA GLU A 58 0.59 10.46 0.66
C GLU A 58 -0.78 10.33 -0.01
N GLY A 59 -0.76 10.13 -1.32
CA GLY A 59 -1.97 9.92 -2.10
C GLY A 59 -2.27 8.45 -2.36
N PRO A 60 -3.49 8.12 -2.81
CA PRO A 60 -3.84 6.74 -3.11
C PRO A 60 -3.06 6.21 -4.30
N ILE A 61 -2.66 4.93 -4.24
CA ILE A 61 -1.88 4.29 -5.30
C ILE A 61 -2.67 4.20 -6.62
N CYS A 62 -3.96 3.92 -6.52
CA CYS A 62 -4.82 3.78 -7.71
C CYS A 62 -6.26 4.16 -7.38
N GLN A 63 -7.10 4.19 -8.41
CA GLN A 63 -8.51 4.57 -8.26
C GLN A 63 -9.33 3.60 -7.39
N ASP A 64 -8.89 2.36 -7.26
CA ASP A 64 -9.56 1.38 -6.40
C ASP A 64 -9.15 1.49 -4.92
N THR A 65 -8.20 2.34 -4.60
CA THR A 65 -7.81 2.60 -3.21
C THR A 65 -8.97 3.29 -2.49
N GLY A 66 -9.35 2.76 -1.33
CA GLY A 66 -10.46 3.32 -0.55
C GLY A 66 -11.45 2.28 -0.05
N MET A 67 -11.21 1.00 -0.33
CA MET A 67 -11.98 -0.12 0.24
C MET A 67 -11.09 -0.91 1.18
N PRO A 68 -10.89 -0.45 2.42
CA PRO A 68 -9.99 -1.14 3.34
C PRO A 68 -10.58 -2.48 3.79
N THR A 69 -9.75 -3.49 3.79
CA THR A 69 -10.08 -4.80 4.32
C THR A 69 -9.05 -5.16 5.38
N PHE A 70 -9.51 -5.54 6.57
CA PHE A 70 -8.65 -5.85 7.70
C PHE A 70 -8.77 -7.31 8.09
N VAL A 71 -7.64 -7.93 8.40
CA VAL A 71 -7.58 -9.22 9.07
C VAL A 71 -6.97 -8.97 10.44
N VAL A 72 -7.71 -9.29 11.50
CA VAL A 72 -7.28 -9.04 12.87
C VAL A 72 -7.09 -10.38 13.57
N HIS A 73 -5.88 -10.62 14.05
CA HIS A 73 -5.55 -11.79 14.84
C HIS A 73 -5.49 -11.38 16.30
N THR A 74 -6.35 -11.99 17.14
CA THR A 74 -6.35 -11.73 18.57
C THR A 74 -6.01 -13.01 19.32
N PRO A 75 -5.13 -12.93 20.34
CA PRO A 75 -4.86 -14.09 21.18
C PRO A 75 -6.08 -14.50 21.96
N VAL A 76 -6.14 -15.78 22.33
CA VAL A 76 -7.20 -16.30 23.21
C VAL A 76 -7.13 -15.57 24.55
N GLY A 77 -8.28 -15.11 25.04
CA GLY A 77 -8.39 -14.42 26.33
C GLY A 77 -8.31 -12.90 26.23
N VAL A 78 -8.05 -12.35 25.03
CA VAL A 78 -8.07 -10.90 24.84
C VAL A 78 -9.51 -10.39 24.92
N ASN A 79 -9.72 -9.29 25.65
CA ASN A 79 -11.01 -8.64 25.71
C ASN A 79 -11.25 -7.83 24.42
N HIS A 80 -12.09 -8.32 23.55
CA HIS A 80 -12.35 -7.70 22.27
C HIS A 80 -12.98 -6.32 22.39
N ALA A 81 -13.77 -6.07 23.43
CA ALA A 81 -14.36 -4.76 23.67
C ALA A 81 -13.28 -3.71 23.91
N TYR A 82 -12.20 -4.08 24.62
CA TYR A 82 -11.07 -3.21 24.84
C TYR A 82 -10.24 -3.01 23.56
N ALA A 83 -10.06 -4.08 22.79
CA ALA A 83 -9.26 -4.04 21.58
C ALA A 83 -9.90 -3.20 20.48
N THR A 84 -11.24 -3.14 20.45
CA THR A 84 -11.99 -2.46 19.39
C THR A 84 -12.58 -1.13 19.80
N ALA A 85 -12.56 -0.76 21.08
CA ALA A 85 -13.09 0.51 21.54
C ALA A 85 -12.23 1.67 21.01
N PRO A 86 -12.85 2.78 20.60
CA PRO A 86 -12.10 3.96 20.16
C PRO A 86 -11.31 4.63 21.29
#